data_1a3df8166a264e1daff087cf800c7e7c
#
_entry.id   1a3df8166a264e1daff087cf800c7e7c
#
_cell.length_a   1.000
_cell.length_b   1.000
_cell.length_c   1.000
_cell.angle_alpha   90.00
_cell.angle_beta   90.00
_cell.angle_gamma   90.00
#
_symmetry.space_group_name_H-M   'P 1'
#
loop_
_entity.id
_entity.type
_entity.pdbx_description
1 polymer ?
#
loop_
_entity_poly.entity_id
_entity_poly.type
_entity_poly.pdbx_seq_one_letter_code
_entity_poly.pdbx_strand_id
1 'polypeptide(L)'
;STIKQQWGKMGLSVDYSRERFTLDEGLSKAVRKVFVELYKKGWIYRGEFIINWDPKARTALSDIEVIHKDVEGAFYHMNYMLEDGSRALEVATTRPETMFGDTAVAVNPNDDRYKDLIGKNVTLPILNKPIPIVGDEHADPEFGTGVVKITPAHDPNDFLVGQRHNLPQVNVMNDDGTMNELAGEFNGMDRFEAR
;
A
#
# COMPACT_ATOMS: atom_id res chain seq x y z
N SER A 1 40.68 19.45 3.63
CA SER A 1 40.13 18.08 3.70
C SER A 1 40.61 17.26 2.50
N THR A 2 40.60 15.94 2.60
CA THR A 2 40.98 15.03 1.50
C THR A 2 40.12 15.27 0.27
N ILE A 3 38.85 15.57 0.42
CA ILE A 3 37.91 15.86 -0.67
C ILE A 3 38.36 17.10 -1.47
N LYS A 4 38.78 18.18 -0.82
CA LYS A 4 39.32 19.36 -1.51
C LYS A 4 40.54 19.03 -2.36
N GLN A 5 41.46 18.23 -1.85
CA GLN A 5 42.64 17.81 -2.58
C GLN A 5 42.27 16.96 -3.81
N GLN A 6 41.29 16.08 -3.69
CA GLN A 6 40.78 15.30 -4.80
C GLN A 6 40.12 16.17 -5.86
N TRP A 7 39.27 17.12 -5.48
CA TRP A 7 38.63 18.07 -6.38
C TRP A 7 39.69 18.94 -7.11
N GLY A 8 40.72 19.43 -6.38
CA GLY A 8 41.82 20.17 -6.99
C GLY A 8 42.59 19.36 -8.03
N LYS A 9 42.82 18.05 -7.76
CA LYS A 9 43.45 17.15 -8.75
C LYS A 9 42.56 16.89 -9.98
N MET A 10 41.24 16.90 -9.81
CA MET A 10 40.27 16.78 -10.91
C MET A 10 40.08 18.09 -11.69
N GLY A 11 40.70 19.17 -11.29
CA GLY A 11 40.61 20.46 -11.96
C GLY A 11 39.28 21.20 -11.69
N LEU A 12 38.58 20.87 -10.62
CA LEU A 12 37.32 21.57 -10.27
C LEU A 12 37.61 23.01 -9.86
N SER A 13 37.11 23.96 -10.66
CA SER A 13 37.25 25.41 -10.45
C SER A 13 36.03 25.92 -9.66
N VAL A 14 36.12 25.87 -8.34
CA VAL A 14 35.09 26.35 -7.41
C VAL A 14 35.72 27.30 -6.38
N ASP A 15 34.89 28.14 -5.76
CA ASP A 15 35.34 28.99 -4.66
C ASP A 15 35.46 28.22 -3.35
N TYR A 16 36.62 27.67 -3.08
CA TYR A 16 36.89 26.89 -1.87
C TYR A 16 36.83 27.71 -0.57
N SER A 17 36.76 29.04 -0.64
CA SER A 17 36.58 29.89 0.56
C SER A 17 35.14 29.84 1.07
N ARG A 18 34.21 29.43 0.22
CA ARG A 18 32.76 29.32 0.52
C ARG A 18 32.36 27.89 0.83
N GLU A 19 33.29 27.04 1.19
CA GLU A 19 33.01 25.67 1.59
C GLU A 19 32.05 25.60 2.76
N ARG A 20 31.05 24.73 2.64
CA ARG A 20 30.11 24.39 3.70
C ARG A 20 30.03 22.89 3.85
N PHE A 21 29.75 22.44 5.05
CA PHE A 21 29.46 21.03 5.33
C PHE A 21 27.99 20.89 5.66
N THR A 22 27.33 19.87 5.08
CA THR A 22 25.87 19.68 5.21
C THR A 22 25.38 19.59 6.65
N LEU A 23 26.23 19.18 7.59
CA LEU A 23 25.93 19.09 9.01
C LEU A 23 26.55 20.22 9.84
N ASP A 24 27.09 21.31 9.19
CA ASP A 24 27.57 22.45 9.95
C ASP A 24 26.41 23.17 10.70
N GLU A 25 26.76 23.96 11.70
CA GLU A 25 25.76 24.60 12.55
C GLU A 25 24.76 25.46 11.76
N GLY A 26 25.25 26.22 10.77
CA GLY A 26 24.42 27.10 9.96
C GLY A 26 23.43 26.32 9.09
N LEU A 27 23.89 25.28 8.39
CA LEU A 27 23.01 24.43 7.57
C LEU A 27 22.05 23.59 8.43
N SER A 28 22.51 23.06 9.56
CA SER A 28 21.66 22.35 10.51
C SER A 28 20.53 23.25 11.05
N LYS A 29 20.83 24.53 11.34
CA LYS A 29 19.82 25.51 11.73
C LYS A 29 18.83 25.81 10.61
N ALA A 30 19.31 25.94 9.37
CA ALA A 30 18.46 26.17 8.19
C ALA A 30 17.50 24.99 7.96
N VAL A 31 18.01 23.74 7.98
CA VAL A 31 17.20 22.54 7.83
C VAL A 31 16.10 22.45 8.89
N ARG A 32 16.46 22.68 10.17
CA ARG A 32 15.46 22.66 11.26
C ARG A 32 14.40 23.74 11.06
N LYS A 33 14.77 24.94 10.61
CA LYS A 33 13.82 26.00 10.33
C LYS A 33 12.85 25.61 9.23
N VAL A 34 13.35 25.09 8.11
CA VAL A 34 12.50 24.63 7.00
C VAL A 34 11.55 23.52 7.46
N PHE A 35 12.05 22.52 8.19
CA PHE A 35 11.24 21.43 8.72
C PHE A 35 10.07 21.96 9.60
N VAL A 36 10.38 22.85 10.54
CA VAL A 36 9.36 23.44 11.43
C VAL A 36 8.31 24.25 10.66
N GLU A 37 8.76 25.02 9.65
CA GLU A 37 7.81 25.81 8.83
C GLU A 37 6.91 24.91 7.98
N LEU A 38 7.43 23.83 7.41
CA LEU A 38 6.63 22.84 6.65
C LEU A 38 5.66 22.09 7.57
N TYR A 39 6.09 21.73 8.79
CA TYR A 39 5.22 21.12 9.80
C TYR A 39 4.07 22.04 10.19
N LYS A 40 4.35 23.33 10.47
CA LYS A 40 3.31 24.34 10.80
C LYS A 40 2.31 24.54 9.66
N LYS A 41 2.73 24.37 8.42
CA LYS A 41 1.86 24.45 7.23
C LYS A 41 1.05 23.16 6.99
N GLY A 42 1.27 22.10 7.79
CA GLY A 42 0.61 20.80 7.62
C GLY A 42 1.14 19.97 6.46
N TRP A 43 2.26 20.36 5.84
CA TRP A 43 2.86 19.62 4.72
C TRP A 43 3.71 18.44 5.19
N ILE A 44 4.21 18.51 6.42
CA ILE A 44 4.88 17.40 7.10
C ILE A 44 3.96 16.93 8.22
N TYR A 45 3.65 15.66 8.22
CA TYR A 45 2.85 15.00 9.26
C TYR A 45 3.35 13.56 9.44
N ARG A 46 2.97 12.93 10.54
CA ARG A 46 3.24 11.52 10.78
C ARG A 46 2.05 10.70 10.29
N GLY A 47 2.32 9.72 9.43
CA GLY A 47 1.30 8.84 8.88
C GLY A 47 1.91 7.52 8.43
N GLU A 48 1.04 6.57 8.11
CA GLU A 48 1.41 5.30 7.50
C GLU A 48 1.18 5.39 6.00
N PHE A 49 2.10 4.81 5.22
CA PHE A 49 2.04 4.76 3.76
C PHE A 49 2.48 3.40 3.26
N ILE A 50 1.96 3.01 2.09
CA ILE A 50 2.46 1.85 1.37
C ILE A 50 3.87 2.16 0.84
N ILE A 51 4.79 1.22 1.05
CA ILE A 51 6.17 1.30 0.58
C ILE A 51 6.55 -0.01 -0.13
N ASN A 52 7.60 0.05 -0.97
CA ASN A 52 8.22 -1.16 -1.48
C ASN A 52 9.06 -1.81 -0.37
N TRP A 53 8.88 -3.10 -0.17
CA TRP A 53 9.53 -3.86 0.90
C TRP A 53 10.19 -5.12 0.36
N ASP A 54 11.46 -5.35 0.71
CA ASP A 54 12.17 -6.59 0.44
C ASP A 54 12.08 -7.53 1.67
N PRO A 55 11.28 -8.62 1.60
CA PRO A 55 11.11 -9.52 2.73
C PRO A 55 12.37 -10.34 3.05
N LYS A 56 13.28 -10.51 2.09
CA LYS A 56 14.54 -11.22 2.31
C LYS A 56 15.56 -10.36 3.05
N ALA A 57 15.72 -9.12 2.62
CA ALA A 57 16.60 -8.14 3.28
C ALA A 57 15.92 -7.49 4.49
N ARG A 58 14.59 -7.58 4.62
CA ARG A 58 13.76 -6.93 5.65
C ARG A 58 14.02 -5.43 5.70
N THR A 59 13.95 -4.79 4.54
CA THR A 59 14.18 -3.36 4.40
C THR A 59 13.25 -2.73 3.38
N ALA A 60 12.98 -1.44 3.57
CA ALA A 60 12.30 -0.63 2.57
C ALA A 60 13.21 -0.40 1.35
N LEU A 61 12.60 -0.32 0.18
CA LEU A 61 13.24 -0.01 -1.09
C LEU A 61 12.67 1.31 -1.63
N SER A 62 13.54 2.12 -2.25
CA SER A 62 13.08 3.26 -3.04
C SER A 62 12.51 2.80 -4.40
N ASP A 63 11.63 3.60 -4.99
CA ASP A 63 11.01 3.25 -6.26
C ASP A 63 12.01 3.02 -7.39
N ILE A 64 13.14 3.72 -7.37
CA ILE A 64 14.20 3.56 -8.37
C ILE A 64 15.00 2.25 -8.26
N GLU A 65 14.88 1.55 -7.13
CA GLU A 65 15.53 0.25 -6.90
C GLU A 65 14.64 -0.92 -7.33
N VAL A 66 13.36 -0.66 -7.62
CA VAL A 66 12.39 -1.68 -8.03
C VAL A 66 12.51 -1.96 -9.52
N ILE A 67 12.78 -3.21 -9.86
CA ILE A 67 12.80 -3.69 -11.24
C ILE A 67 11.56 -4.54 -11.46
N HIS A 68 10.63 -4.02 -12.29
CA HIS A 68 9.43 -4.75 -12.66
C HIS A 68 9.75 -5.91 -13.61
N LYS A 69 9.14 -7.05 -13.38
CA LYS A 69 9.24 -8.24 -14.24
C LYS A 69 7.87 -8.84 -14.43
N ASP A 70 7.57 -9.22 -15.65
CA ASP A 70 6.39 -10.00 -15.95
C ASP A 70 6.58 -11.42 -15.43
N VAL A 71 5.59 -11.93 -14.71
CA VAL A 71 5.54 -13.29 -14.21
C VAL A 71 4.20 -13.91 -14.59
N GLU A 72 4.22 -15.20 -14.92
CA GLU A 72 2.98 -15.94 -15.11
C GLU A 72 2.21 -16.01 -13.80
N GLY A 73 0.92 -15.68 -13.85
CA GLY A 73 0.03 -15.68 -12.72
C GLY A 73 -1.34 -16.24 -13.08
N ALA A 74 -2.22 -16.32 -12.10
CA ALA A 74 -3.60 -16.72 -12.28
C ALA A 74 -4.54 -15.70 -11.65
N PHE A 75 -5.75 -15.57 -12.19
CA PHE A 75 -6.83 -14.92 -11.50
C PHE A 75 -7.57 -15.95 -10.65
N TYR A 76 -7.67 -15.66 -9.37
CA TYR A 76 -8.42 -16.45 -8.40
C TYR A 76 -9.78 -15.79 -8.18
N HIS A 77 -10.84 -16.55 -8.38
CA HIS A 77 -12.21 -16.09 -8.23
C HIS A 77 -12.75 -16.52 -6.88
N MET A 78 -13.27 -15.56 -6.12
CA MET A 78 -13.82 -15.78 -4.78
C MET A 78 -15.19 -15.13 -4.65
N ASN A 79 -16.09 -15.79 -3.94
CA ASN A 79 -17.43 -15.31 -3.69
C ASN A 79 -17.52 -14.69 -2.29
N TYR A 80 -17.87 -13.40 -2.24
CA TYR A 80 -18.18 -12.67 -1.03
C TYR A 80 -19.69 -12.61 -0.88
N MET A 81 -20.24 -13.42 0.02
CA MET A 81 -21.66 -13.50 0.23
C MET A 81 -22.19 -12.27 0.95
N LEU A 82 -23.31 -11.68 0.48
CA LEU A 82 -24.02 -10.66 1.25
C LEU A 82 -24.36 -11.20 2.63
N GLU A 83 -24.34 -10.35 3.65
CA GLU A 83 -24.59 -10.74 5.04
C GLU A 83 -25.99 -11.38 5.23
N ASP A 84 -26.95 -11.00 4.41
CA ASP A 84 -28.31 -11.59 4.38
C ASP A 84 -28.40 -12.91 3.60
N GLY A 85 -27.29 -13.36 3.01
CA GLY A 85 -27.22 -14.60 2.23
C GLY A 85 -27.91 -14.56 0.86
N SER A 86 -28.46 -13.41 0.44
CA SER A 86 -29.29 -13.31 -0.77
C SER A 86 -28.51 -13.38 -2.07
N ARG A 87 -27.25 -12.94 -2.08
CA ARG A 87 -26.42 -12.84 -3.28
C ARG A 87 -24.93 -12.94 -2.94
N ALA A 88 -24.15 -13.55 -3.83
CA ALA A 88 -22.70 -13.48 -3.81
C ALA A 88 -22.18 -12.39 -4.76
N LEU A 89 -21.15 -11.69 -4.35
CA LEU A 89 -20.33 -10.83 -5.18
C LEU A 89 -19.03 -11.58 -5.54
N GLU A 90 -18.83 -11.80 -6.82
CA GLU A 90 -17.62 -12.45 -7.31
C GLU A 90 -16.50 -11.44 -7.44
N VAL A 91 -15.38 -11.72 -6.79
CA VAL A 91 -14.14 -10.95 -6.84
C VAL A 91 -13.06 -11.76 -7.54
N ALA A 92 -12.33 -11.16 -8.46
CA ALA A 92 -11.17 -11.76 -9.12
C ALA A 92 -9.88 -11.05 -8.67
N THR A 93 -8.88 -11.82 -8.23
CA THR A 93 -7.60 -11.27 -7.75
C THR A 93 -6.43 -12.14 -8.18
N THR A 94 -5.26 -11.53 -8.36
CA THR A 94 -3.99 -12.24 -8.54
C THR A 94 -3.30 -12.56 -7.22
N ARG A 95 -3.79 -12.01 -6.09
CA ARG A 95 -3.17 -12.10 -4.76
C ARG A 95 -4.18 -12.55 -3.70
N PRO A 96 -4.71 -13.81 -3.79
CA PRO A 96 -5.74 -14.28 -2.85
C PRO A 96 -5.25 -14.33 -1.41
N GLU A 97 -3.97 -14.50 -1.17
CA GLU A 97 -3.35 -14.50 0.16
C GLU A 97 -3.57 -13.19 0.94
N THR A 98 -3.82 -12.07 0.27
CA THR A 98 -4.07 -10.78 0.93
C THR A 98 -5.53 -10.63 1.39
N MET A 99 -6.41 -11.54 1.03
CA MET A 99 -7.84 -11.52 1.36
C MET A 99 -8.11 -11.36 2.86
N PHE A 100 -7.27 -11.95 3.71
CA PHE A 100 -7.40 -11.85 5.17
C PHE A 100 -7.31 -10.41 5.69
N GLY A 101 -6.72 -9.51 4.90
CA GLY A 101 -6.60 -8.07 5.17
C GLY A 101 -7.63 -7.21 4.48
N ASP A 102 -8.63 -7.79 3.83
CA ASP A 102 -9.68 -7.02 3.17
C ASP A 102 -10.54 -6.30 4.19
N THR A 103 -10.80 -5.03 3.91
CA THR A 103 -11.57 -4.16 4.79
C THR A 103 -12.81 -3.58 4.12
N ALA A 104 -12.95 -3.78 2.82
CA ALA A 104 -14.15 -3.48 2.05
C ALA A 104 -14.15 -4.25 0.72
N VAL A 105 -15.31 -4.22 0.06
CA VAL A 105 -15.47 -4.52 -1.36
C VAL A 105 -15.93 -3.25 -2.04
N ALA A 106 -15.27 -2.85 -3.14
CA ALA A 106 -15.65 -1.68 -3.92
C ALA A 106 -16.46 -2.08 -5.16
N VAL A 107 -17.46 -1.28 -5.47
CA VAL A 107 -18.26 -1.34 -6.69
C VAL A 107 -18.39 0.06 -7.27
N ASN A 108 -18.55 0.18 -8.58
CA ASN A 108 -18.75 1.50 -9.18
C ASN A 108 -20.13 2.07 -8.81
N PRO A 109 -20.24 3.33 -8.35
CA PRO A 109 -21.51 3.94 -7.99
C PRO A 109 -22.48 4.08 -9.17
N ASN A 110 -21.97 4.03 -10.41
CA ASN A 110 -22.75 4.12 -11.64
C ASN A 110 -23.06 2.75 -12.27
N ASP A 111 -22.60 1.64 -11.65
CA ASP A 111 -22.88 0.29 -12.13
C ASP A 111 -24.25 -0.19 -11.64
N ASP A 112 -25.19 -0.27 -12.57
CA ASP A 112 -26.57 -0.69 -12.29
C ASP A 112 -26.67 -2.11 -11.70
N ARG A 113 -25.65 -2.94 -11.85
CA ARG A 113 -25.60 -4.31 -11.29
C ARG A 113 -25.41 -4.30 -9.77
N TYR A 114 -24.75 -3.27 -9.21
CA TYR A 114 -24.26 -3.29 -7.82
C TYR A 114 -24.54 -2.03 -7.01
N LYS A 115 -24.93 -0.92 -7.64
CA LYS A 115 -25.11 0.40 -6.98
C LYS A 115 -26.06 0.37 -5.76
N ASP A 116 -27.07 -0.50 -5.78
CA ASP A 116 -28.05 -0.68 -4.70
C ASP A 116 -27.53 -1.55 -3.54
N LEU A 117 -26.32 -2.08 -3.68
CA LEU A 117 -25.63 -2.80 -2.63
C LEU A 117 -24.68 -1.93 -1.80
N ILE A 118 -24.39 -0.71 -2.27
CA ILE A 118 -23.51 0.23 -1.55
C ILE A 118 -24.09 0.52 -0.16
N GLY A 119 -23.23 0.41 0.86
CA GLY A 119 -23.61 0.56 2.26
C GLY A 119 -24.11 -0.72 2.95
N LYS A 120 -24.30 -1.80 2.20
CA LYS A 120 -24.51 -3.14 2.77
C LYS A 120 -23.18 -3.80 3.11
N ASN A 121 -23.23 -4.98 3.75
CA ASN A 121 -22.04 -5.76 4.08
C ASN A 121 -22.00 -7.05 3.27
N VAL A 122 -20.78 -7.51 3.02
CA VAL A 122 -20.46 -8.88 2.62
C VAL A 122 -19.69 -9.59 3.71
N THR A 123 -19.75 -10.90 3.71
CA THR A 123 -18.96 -11.76 4.61
C THR A 123 -17.64 -12.10 3.95
N LEU A 124 -16.53 -11.72 4.59
CA LEU A 124 -15.18 -12.09 4.18
C LEU A 124 -15.03 -13.62 4.28
N PRO A 125 -14.69 -14.30 3.18
CA PRO A 125 -14.54 -15.76 3.18
C PRO A 125 -13.53 -16.23 4.25
N ILE A 126 -13.66 -17.46 4.70
CA ILE A 126 -12.82 -18.12 5.73
C ILE A 126 -12.94 -17.45 7.10
N LEU A 127 -12.71 -16.13 7.21
CA LEU A 127 -12.77 -15.41 8.49
C LEU A 127 -14.20 -15.14 8.97
N ASN A 128 -15.20 -15.28 8.10
CA ASN A 128 -16.62 -15.02 8.40
C ASN A 128 -16.87 -13.64 9.06
N LYS A 129 -16.09 -12.65 8.68
CA LYS A 129 -16.17 -11.27 9.21
C LYS A 129 -16.95 -10.39 8.24
N PRO A 130 -17.91 -9.56 8.70
CA PRO A 130 -18.57 -8.60 7.84
C PRO A 130 -17.61 -7.46 7.45
N ILE A 131 -17.62 -7.10 6.17
CA ILE A 131 -16.94 -5.95 5.61
C ILE A 131 -17.90 -5.16 4.71
N PRO A 132 -17.80 -3.80 4.66
CA PRO A 132 -18.75 -2.98 3.91
C PRO A 132 -18.53 -3.05 2.40
N ILE A 133 -19.61 -2.82 1.65
CA ILE A 133 -19.57 -2.50 0.23
C ILE A 133 -19.51 -0.98 0.09
N VAL A 134 -18.46 -0.47 -0.56
CA VAL A 134 -18.25 0.96 -0.79
C VAL A 134 -18.41 1.30 -2.27
N GLY A 135 -18.94 2.48 -2.55
CA GLY A 135 -19.03 3.01 -3.92
C GLY A 135 -17.77 3.79 -4.25
N ASP A 136 -16.95 3.30 -5.19
CA ASP A 136 -15.72 3.98 -5.61
C ASP A 136 -15.47 3.76 -7.10
N GLU A 137 -15.08 4.83 -7.80
CA GLU A 137 -14.76 4.79 -9.24
C GLU A 137 -13.50 3.95 -9.56
N HIS A 138 -12.75 3.56 -8.54
CA HIS A 138 -11.67 2.60 -8.69
C HIS A 138 -12.15 1.25 -9.22
N ALA A 139 -13.37 0.85 -8.92
CA ALA A 139 -14.01 -0.34 -9.50
C ALA A 139 -14.49 -0.02 -10.92
N ASP A 140 -13.77 -0.53 -11.93
CA ASP A 140 -14.15 -0.37 -13.32
C ASP A 140 -15.23 -1.41 -13.68
N PRO A 141 -16.44 -0.98 -14.10
CA PRO A 141 -17.51 -1.89 -14.48
C PRO A 141 -17.21 -2.78 -15.68
N GLU A 142 -16.27 -2.37 -16.54
CA GLU A 142 -15.88 -3.10 -17.74
C GLU A 142 -14.69 -4.03 -17.52
N PHE A 143 -14.05 -3.95 -16.35
CA PHE A 143 -12.90 -4.79 -16.02
C PHE A 143 -13.27 -5.91 -15.05
N GLY A 144 -12.98 -7.16 -15.44
CA GLY A 144 -13.24 -8.35 -14.61
C GLY A 144 -14.72 -8.49 -14.25
N THR A 145 -15.01 -8.63 -12.96
CA THR A 145 -16.38 -8.75 -12.44
C THR A 145 -17.06 -7.39 -12.20
N GLY A 146 -16.30 -6.29 -12.24
CA GLY A 146 -16.75 -4.96 -11.80
C GLY A 146 -16.76 -4.81 -10.26
N VAL A 147 -16.30 -5.83 -9.53
CA VAL A 147 -16.24 -5.87 -8.07
C VAL A 147 -14.78 -6.04 -7.65
N VAL A 148 -14.29 -5.17 -6.79
CA VAL A 148 -12.87 -5.14 -6.37
C VAL A 148 -12.79 -5.31 -4.86
N LYS A 149 -11.99 -6.26 -4.39
CA LYS A 149 -11.62 -6.36 -2.97
C LYS A 149 -10.69 -5.20 -2.61
N ILE A 150 -10.83 -4.64 -1.42
CA ILE A 150 -10.01 -3.52 -0.97
C ILE A 150 -9.17 -3.94 0.23
N THR A 151 -7.85 -3.99 -0.01
CA THR A 151 -6.83 -4.38 0.98
C THR A 151 -5.83 -3.24 1.19
N PRO A 152 -6.17 -2.20 1.95
CA PRO A 152 -5.38 -0.96 2.04
C PRO A 152 -3.94 -1.15 2.51
N ALA A 153 -3.65 -2.21 3.27
CA ALA A 153 -2.29 -2.50 3.75
C ALA A 153 -1.39 -3.21 2.72
N HIS A 154 -1.93 -3.68 1.59
CA HIS A 154 -1.20 -4.55 0.66
C HIS A 154 -1.23 -4.11 -0.81
N ASP A 155 -1.94 -3.03 -1.13
CA ASP A 155 -1.99 -2.46 -2.47
C ASP A 155 -2.05 -0.93 -2.42
N PRO A 156 -1.23 -0.21 -3.21
CA PRO A 156 -1.19 1.25 -3.19
C PRO A 156 -2.49 1.91 -3.70
N ASN A 157 -3.21 1.29 -4.64
CA ASN A 157 -4.49 1.81 -5.10
C ASN A 157 -5.58 1.60 -4.06
N ASP A 158 -5.61 0.41 -3.43
CA ASP A 158 -6.52 0.11 -2.34
C ASP A 158 -6.26 0.99 -1.11
N PHE A 159 -5.00 1.36 -0.87
CA PHE A 159 -4.64 2.33 0.17
C PHE A 159 -5.34 3.68 -0.06
N LEU A 160 -5.35 4.18 -1.31
CA LEU A 160 -6.04 5.43 -1.66
C LEU A 160 -7.56 5.31 -1.52
N VAL A 161 -8.15 4.17 -1.90
CA VAL A 161 -9.58 3.88 -1.61
C VAL A 161 -9.81 3.86 -0.11
N GLY A 162 -8.94 3.20 0.64
CA GLY A 162 -8.99 3.15 2.10
C GLY A 162 -9.00 4.53 2.75
N GLN A 163 -8.16 5.45 2.25
CA GLN A 163 -8.14 6.83 2.73
C GLN A 163 -9.45 7.57 2.43
N ARG A 164 -10.01 7.44 1.21
CA ARG A 164 -11.28 8.09 0.82
C ARG A 164 -12.47 7.62 1.65
N HIS A 165 -12.49 6.33 1.98
CA HIS A 165 -13.60 5.69 2.71
C HIS A 165 -13.29 5.47 4.21
N ASN A 166 -12.15 5.99 4.70
CA ASN A 166 -11.72 5.83 6.09
C ASN A 166 -11.70 4.37 6.56
N LEU A 167 -11.21 3.47 5.70
CA LEU A 167 -11.10 2.05 5.99
C LEU A 167 -9.85 1.74 6.83
N PRO A 168 -9.90 0.75 7.72
CA PRO A 168 -8.73 0.33 8.48
C PRO A 168 -7.68 -0.33 7.57
N GLN A 169 -6.41 -0.23 7.98
CA GLN A 169 -5.31 -0.92 7.34
C GLN A 169 -4.98 -2.18 8.14
N VAL A 170 -5.19 -3.33 7.54
CA VAL A 170 -4.97 -4.64 8.18
C VAL A 170 -3.81 -5.34 7.47
N ASN A 171 -2.62 -5.29 8.07
CA ASN A 171 -1.45 -5.99 7.57
C ASN A 171 -1.50 -7.47 7.99
N VAL A 172 -1.48 -8.39 7.03
CA VAL A 172 -1.58 -9.84 7.25
C VAL A 172 -0.26 -10.58 7.00
N MET A 173 0.83 -9.85 6.83
CA MET A 173 2.16 -10.42 6.57
C MET A 173 3.18 -9.93 7.60
N ASN A 174 4.10 -10.82 7.94
CA ASN A 174 5.31 -10.51 8.70
C ASN A 174 6.36 -9.85 7.80
N ASP A 175 7.40 -9.27 8.41
CA ASP A 175 8.50 -8.61 7.69
C ASP A 175 9.25 -9.52 6.72
N ASP A 176 9.23 -10.83 6.94
CA ASP A 176 9.84 -11.83 6.05
C ASP A 176 8.91 -12.33 4.95
N GLY A 177 7.69 -11.80 4.87
CA GLY A 177 6.70 -12.15 3.85
C GLY A 177 5.93 -13.43 4.14
N THR A 178 6.04 -13.99 5.33
CA THR A 178 5.15 -15.05 5.81
C THR A 178 3.82 -14.44 6.27
N MET A 179 2.76 -15.24 6.27
CA MET A 179 1.46 -14.85 6.81
C MET A 179 1.55 -14.70 8.34
N ASN A 180 0.89 -13.68 8.90
CA ASN A 180 0.86 -13.47 10.36
C ASN A 180 -0.39 -14.11 11.01
N GLU A 181 -0.58 -13.89 12.32
CA GLU A 181 -1.69 -14.47 13.09
C GLU A 181 -3.09 -14.09 12.57
N LEU A 182 -3.23 -12.98 11.85
CA LEU A 182 -4.53 -12.55 11.29
C LEU A 182 -5.00 -13.43 10.13
N ALA A 183 -4.11 -14.23 9.54
CA ALA A 183 -4.42 -15.19 8.50
C ALA A 183 -4.92 -16.55 9.05
N GLY A 184 -5.14 -16.68 10.37
CA GLY A 184 -5.69 -17.88 10.99
C GLY A 184 -4.83 -19.13 10.78
N GLU A 185 -5.38 -20.17 10.15
CA GLU A 185 -4.68 -21.43 9.90
C GLU A 185 -3.46 -21.32 8.94
N PHE A 186 -3.37 -20.23 8.18
CA PHE A 186 -2.25 -19.94 7.27
C PHE A 186 -1.09 -19.22 7.98
N ASN A 187 -1.20 -18.94 9.29
CA ASN A 187 -0.16 -18.28 10.06
C ASN A 187 1.18 -19.01 9.95
N GLY A 188 2.24 -18.26 9.60
CA GLY A 188 3.60 -18.78 9.42
C GLY A 188 3.88 -19.40 8.05
N MET A 189 2.89 -19.57 7.19
CA MET A 189 3.09 -20.04 5.80
C MET A 189 3.74 -18.93 4.96
N ASP A 190 4.58 -19.33 4.00
CA ASP A 190 5.02 -18.40 2.95
C ASP A 190 3.79 -17.90 2.15
N ARG A 191 3.78 -16.62 1.80
CA ARG A 191 2.64 -16.00 1.09
C ARG A 191 2.28 -16.68 -0.23
N PHE A 192 3.26 -17.27 -0.93
CA PHE A 192 3.03 -17.99 -2.18
C PHE A 192 2.48 -19.40 -1.95
N GLU A 193 2.79 -20.02 -0.82
CA GLU A 193 2.20 -21.29 -0.39
C GLU A 193 0.76 -21.09 0.11
N ALA A 194 0.49 -19.96 0.77
CA ALA A 194 -0.85 -19.59 1.22
C ALA A 194 -1.80 -19.23 0.07
N ARG A 195 -1.26 -18.82 -1.11
CA ARG A 195 -2.00 -18.52 -2.33
C ARG A 195 -2.60 -19.77 -2.98
#